data_bd214c6ba49c3cdcb22143b17185f383
#
_entry.id   bd214c6ba49c3cdcb22143b17185f383
#
_cell.length_a   1.000
_cell.length_b   1.000
_cell.length_c   1.000
_cell.angle_alpha   90.00
_cell.angle_beta   90.00
_cell.angle_gamma   90.00
#
_symmetry.space_group_name_H-M   'P 1'
#
loop_
_entity.id
_entity.type
_entity.pdbx_description
1 polymer ?
#
loop_
_entity_poly.entity_id
_entity_poly.type
_entity_poly.pdbx_seq_one_letter_code
_entity_poly.pdbx_strand_id
1 'polypeptide(L)'
;MNFGTRLARHARLSLRALEHRPRETPPFLVVFINSICNLTCEHCFYWKDLNKRNDLTFEEFEKLSKDLGAIEVLNLSGGEPFIRKEFAEICTLFVKNNKAKQIYVPTNGYFTEKTDKAIRKVLADNPELQLFVAELSLDGMPEYHNRFRGNPKSFEQAMETYDMLVELQKEDPRLRIHSNTVAMSENMEEIRQLAHYLHERCPLMEHQNLAVIRGDRKNPSLTGPAIDAYADLYRHVRSVWADREEDRFGTSVEPMLQWAKLETMRDEKQVVPCKAGILSGVIYANGDVSVCETHQPIGNLRDKSFFELWDSKEAVELRGQIAAKQCYCTTEVFMWPSIVFQPVQLTRAFVGAKRTWSANA
;
A
#
# COMPACT_ATOMS: atom_id res chain seq x y z
N MET A 1 5.48 13.05 -17.64
CA MET A 1 4.42 12.56 -18.58
C MET A 1 3.54 13.75 -18.96
N ASN A 2 3.27 13.98 -20.26
CA ASN A 2 2.40 15.07 -20.69
C ASN A 2 0.91 14.80 -20.37
N PHE A 3 0.07 15.85 -20.42
CA PHE A 3 -1.35 15.77 -20.06
C PHE A 3 -2.12 14.74 -20.90
N GLY A 4 -1.88 14.69 -22.21
CA GLY A 4 -2.55 13.74 -23.11
C GLY A 4 -2.25 12.27 -22.75
N THR A 5 -1.00 11.96 -22.41
CA THR A 5 -0.59 10.62 -21.96
C THR A 5 -1.26 10.22 -20.64
N ARG A 6 -1.40 11.18 -19.70
CA ARG A 6 -2.09 10.94 -18.41
C ARG A 6 -3.57 10.64 -18.63
N LEU A 7 -4.23 11.41 -19.50
CA LEU A 7 -5.64 11.23 -19.84
C LEU A 7 -5.89 9.88 -20.53
N ALA A 8 -5.06 9.52 -21.54
CA ALA A 8 -5.14 8.24 -22.22
C ALA A 8 -4.93 7.04 -21.27
N ARG A 9 -3.96 7.17 -20.35
CA ARG A 9 -3.74 6.16 -19.28
C ARG A 9 -4.98 6.03 -18.39
N HIS A 10 -5.54 7.14 -17.94
CA HIS A 10 -6.73 7.14 -17.09
C HIS A 10 -7.93 6.51 -17.80
N ALA A 11 -8.20 6.89 -19.05
CA ALA A 11 -9.29 6.32 -19.86
C ALA A 11 -9.11 4.80 -20.04
N ARG A 12 -7.90 4.33 -20.38
CA ARG A 12 -7.59 2.90 -20.50
C ARG A 12 -7.87 2.13 -19.21
N LEU A 13 -7.43 2.64 -18.06
CA LEU A 13 -7.64 1.99 -16.76
C LEU A 13 -9.12 2.04 -16.34
N SER A 14 -9.84 3.12 -16.69
CA SER A 14 -11.28 3.21 -16.46
C SER A 14 -12.07 2.20 -17.29
N LEU A 15 -11.71 2.02 -18.57
CA LEU A 15 -12.30 0.96 -19.40
C LEU A 15 -12.01 -0.43 -18.82
N ARG A 16 -10.80 -0.64 -18.32
CA ARG A 16 -10.41 -1.89 -17.70
C ARG A 16 -11.18 -2.17 -16.41
N ALA A 17 -11.55 -1.13 -15.65
CA ALA A 17 -12.35 -1.27 -14.44
C ALA A 17 -13.78 -1.77 -14.67
N LEU A 18 -14.27 -1.79 -15.94
CA LEU A 18 -15.63 -2.25 -16.26
C LEU A 18 -15.78 -3.75 -16.03
N GLU A 19 -14.82 -4.54 -16.54
CA GLU A 19 -14.89 -6.01 -16.49
C GLU A 19 -13.51 -6.66 -16.46
N HIS A 20 -13.45 -7.89 -15.93
CA HIS A 20 -12.28 -8.76 -16.04
C HIS A 20 -12.19 -9.32 -17.47
N ARG A 21 -10.95 -9.35 -17.99
CA ARG A 21 -10.64 -10.02 -19.26
C ARG A 21 -9.64 -11.14 -19.00
N PRO A 22 -9.85 -12.33 -19.59
CA PRO A 22 -8.92 -13.44 -19.42
C PRO A 22 -7.48 -13.05 -19.82
N ARG A 23 -6.51 -13.60 -19.11
CA ARG A 23 -5.06 -13.40 -19.32
C ARG A 23 -4.61 -11.94 -19.24
N GLU A 24 -5.33 -11.09 -18.50
CA GLU A 24 -4.90 -9.73 -18.20
C GLU A 24 -4.32 -9.62 -16.78
N THR A 25 -3.08 -9.14 -16.69
CA THR A 25 -2.41 -8.85 -15.42
C THR A 25 -3.06 -7.66 -14.71
N PRO A 26 -3.43 -7.72 -13.43
CA PRO A 26 -3.94 -6.55 -12.72
C PRO A 26 -2.89 -5.42 -12.72
N PRO A 27 -3.29 -4.17 -13.05
CA PRO A 27 -2.34 -3.06 -13.14
C PRO A 27 -1.77 -2.59 -11.80
N PHE A 28 -2.42 -2.94 -10.67
CA PHE A 28 -2.00 -2.63 -9.30
C PHE A 28 -1.75 -3.95 -8.57
N LEU A 29 -0.49 -4.32 -8.45
CA LEU A 29 -0.12 -5.61 -7.88
C LEU A 29 0.57 -5.44 -6.52
N VAL A 30 0.07 -6.15 -5.52
CA VAL A 30 0.75 -6.29 -4.22
C VAL A 30 1.54 -7.58 -4.25
N VAL A 31 2.83 -7.51 -3.97
CA VAL A 31 3.73 -8.68 -3.95
C VAL A 31 4.48 -8.71 -2.62
N PHE A 32 4.24 -9.75 -1.85
CA PHE A 32 5.01 -10.05 -0.66
C PHE A 32 6.28 -10.78 -1.09
N ILE A 33 7.42 -10.10 -1.05
CA ILE A 33 8.68 -10.64 -1.58
C ILE A 33 9.44 -11.52 -0.59
N ASN A 34 9.06 -11.49 0.67
CA ASN A 34 9.56 -12.39 1.71
C ASN A 34 8.57 -12.50 2.87
N SER A 35 8.74 -13.52 3.71
CA SER A 35 8.04 -13.66 4.99
C SER A 35 8.90 -13.23 6.18
N ILE A 36 10.19 -12.91 5.97
CA ILE A 36 11.12 -12.63 7.06
C ILE A 36 10.92 -11.22 7.59
N CYS A 37 10.75 -11.10 8.92
CA CYS A 37 10.67 -9.83 9.62
C CYS A 37 11.47 -9.89 10.93
N ASN A 38 12.10 -8.77 11.28
CA ASN A 38 12.83 -8.60 12.55
C ASN A 38 11.95 -8.05 13.69
N LEU A 39 10.71 -7.64 13.37
CA LEU A 39 9.75 -7.07 14.34
C LEU A 39 8.59 -8.03 14.62
N THR A 40 7.85 -7.75 15.71
CA THR A 40 6.73 -8.58 16.15
C THR A 40 5.49 -7.75 16.45
N CYS A 41 5.18 -6.79 15.58
CA CYS A 41 4.11 -5.81 15.73
C CYS A 41 2.78 -6.46 16.11
N GLU A 42 2.08 -5.88 17.09
CA GLU A 42 0.83 -6.42 17.61
C GLU A 42 -0.32 -6.40 16.59
N HIS A 43 -0.34 -5.39 15.70
CA HIS A 43 -1.36 -5.25 14.64
C HIS A 43 -1.06 -6.03 13.36
N CYS A 44 0.07 -6.74 13.27
CA CYS A 44 0.48 -7.42 12.05
C CYS A 44 -0.59 -8.42 11.59
N PHE A 45 -1.18 -8.18 10.42
CA PHE A 45 -2.16 -9.11 9.82
C PHE A 45 -1.51 -10.29 9.10
N TYR A 46 -0.21 -10.18 8.79
CA TYR A 46 0.58 -11.24 8.13
C TYR A 46 1.34 -12.14 9.16
N TRP A 47 1.08 -11.96 10.44
CA TRP A 47 1.83 -12.58 11.53
C TRP A 47 1.90 -14.11 11.50
N LYS A 48 0.86 -14.78 10.98
CA LYS A 48 0.80 -16.25 10.86
C LYS A 48 1.80 -16.80 9.85
N ASP A 49 2.18 -15.98 8.86
CA ASP A 49 3.08 -16.36 7.78
C ASP A 49 4.50 -15.82 7.95
N LEU A 50 4.72 -14.98 8.97
CA LEU A 50 6.05 -14.45 9.25
C LEU A 50 7.05 -15.56 9.59
N ASN A 51 8.26 -15.43 9.04
CA ASN A 51 9.43 -16.25 9.31
C ASN A 51 9.29 -17.76 8.96
N LYS A 52 8.33 -18.14 8.13
CA LYS A 52 8.14 -19.53 7.69
C LYS A 52 9.21 -20.05 6.73
N ARG A 53 9.96 -19.15 6.08
CA ARG A 53 11.08 -19.49 5.17
C ARG A 53 10.70 -20.40 4.00
N ASN A 54 9.48 -20.30 3.51
CA ASN A 54 8.97 -20.99 2.31
C ASN A 54 8.75 -20.01 1.15
N ASP A 55 9.46 -18.90 1.17
CA ASP A 55 9.34 -17.82 0.20
C ASP A 55 9.70 -18.27 -1.21
N LEU A 56 9.09 -17.62 -2.21
CA LEU A 56 9.46 -17.78 -3.61
C LEU A 56 10.95 -17.47 -3.80
N THR A 57 11.63 -18.30 -4.58
CA THR A 57 13.04 -18.08 -4.96
C THR A 57 13.15 -16.96 -5.99
N PHE A 58 14.35 -16.49 -6.27
CA PHE A 58 14.58 -15.49 -7.31
C PHE A 58 14.16 -16.01 -8.69
N GLU A 59 14.43 -17.28 -8.98
CA GLU A 59 14.06 -17.94 -10.23
C GLU A 59 12.53 -18.06 -10.38
N GLU A 60 11.81 -18.29 -9.27
CA GLU A 60 10.34 -18.29 -9.28
C GLU A 60 9.79 -16.89 -9.57
N PHE A 61 10.40 -15.81 -9.02
CA PHE A 61 10.06 -14.42 -9.39
C PHE A 61 10.42 -14.10 -10.85
N GLU A 62 11.55 -14.60 -11.35
CA GLU A 62 11.92 -14.42 -12.75
C GLU A 62 10.89 -15.07 -13.68
N LYS A 63 10.47 -16.30 -13.39
CA LYS A 63 9.41 -17.00 -14.13
C LYS A 63 8.10 -16.21 -14.07
N LEU A 64 7.68 -15.81 -12.88
CA LEU A 64 6.46 -15.01 -12.68
C LEU A 64 6.49 -13.73 -13.51
N SER A 65 7.59 -12.99 -13.49
CA SER A 65 7.73 -11.74 -14.24
C SER A 65 7.62 -11.94 -15.75
N LYS A 66 8.05 -13.10 -16.28
CA LYS A 66 7.90 -13.45 -17.70
C LYS A 66 6.47 -13.83 -18.07
N ASP A 67 5.71 -14.39 -17.13
CA ASP A 67 4.30 -14.77 -17.34
C ASP A 67 3.36 -13.56 -17.25
N LEU A 68 3.68 -12.54 -16.45
CA LEU A 68 2.85 -11.37 -16.25
C LEU A 68 2.98 -10.36 -17.39
N GLY A 69 1.89 -9.67 -17.68
CA GLY A 69 1.86 -8.50 -18.56
C GLY A 69 2.25 -7.20 -17.84
N ALA A 70 1.86 -6.06 -18.44
CA ALA A 70 2.22 -4.74 -17.91
C ALA A 70 1.55 -4.42 -16.57
N ILE A 71 2.34 -3.84 -15.65
CA ILE A 71 1.95 -3.36 -14.33
C ILE A 71 2.13 -1.84 -14.28
N GLU A 72 1.19 -1.12 -13.69
CA GLU A 72 1.28 0.34 -13.50
C GLU A 72 1.94 0.68 -12.16
N VAL A 73 1.51 0.01 -11.10
CA VAL A 73 1.99 0.20 -9.73
C VAL A 73 2.28 -1.16 -9.10
N LEU A 74 3.47 -1.30 -8.57
CA LEU A 74 3.92 -2.45 -7.81
C LEU A 74 4.07 -2.04 -6.34
N ASN A 75 3.30 -2.69 -5.46
CA ASN A 75 3.46 -2.56 -4.02
C ASN A 75 4.27 -3.77 -3.52
N LEU A 76 5.53 -3.55 -3.15
CA LEU A 76 6.38 -4.60 -2.62
C LEU A 76 6.28 -4.64 -1.11
N SER A 77 5.67 -5.69 -0.59
CA SER A 77 5.43 -5.89 0.83
C SER A 77 6.10 -7.19 1.33
N GLY A 78 5.73 -7.65 2.51
CA GLY A 78 6.20 -8.90 3.08
C GLY A 78 6.27 -8.85 4.60
N GLY A 79 7.28 -9.50 5.16
CA GLY A 79 7.74 -9.22 6.50
C GLY A 79 8.43 -7.85 6.53
N GLU A 80 9.75 -7.82 6.34
CA GLU A 80 10.50 -6.57 6.04
C GLU A 80 11.15 -6.73 4.66
N PRO A 81 10.71 -5.96 3.65
CA PRO A 81 11.18 -6.14 2.28
C PRO A 81 12.69 -6.01 2.10
N PHE A 82 13.32 -5.07 2.80
CA PHE A 82 14.77 -4.82 2.67
C PHE A 82 15.67 -5.87 3.34
N ILE A 83 15.10 -6.88 4.01
CA ILE A 83 15.85 -8.07 4.41
C ILE A 83 16.16 -8.98 3.20
N ARG A 84 15.32 -8.96 2.17
CA ARG A 84 15.51 -9.75 0.96
C ARG A 84 16.76 -9.32 0.20
N LYS A 85 17.71 -10.23 0.03
CA LYS A 85 19.00 -9.94 -0.63
C LYS A 85 18.82 -9.53 -2.10
N GLU A 86 17.91 -10.19 -2.79
CA GLU A 86 17.61 -9.98 -4.21
C GLU A 86 16.55 -8.89 -4.44
N PHE A 87 16.31 -7.99 -3.44
CA PHE A 87 15.29 -6.95 -3.53
C PHE A 87 15.40 -6.11 -4.80
N ALA A 88 16.61 -5.61 -5.09
CA ALA A 88 16.83 -4.74 -6.25
C ALA A 88 16.67 -5.49 -7.58
N GLU A 89 17.13 -6.73 -7.63
CA GLU A 89 16.99 -7.60 -8.80
C GLU A 89 15.52 -7.93 -9.07
N ILE A 90 14.72 -8.21 -8.03
CA ILE A 90 13.27 -8.44 -8.16
C ILE A 90 12.58 -7.17 -8.69
N CYS A 91 12.89 -5.98 -8.15
CA CYS A 91 12.39 -4.71 -8.70
C CYS A 91 12.70 -4.59 -10.20
N THR A 92 13.95 -4.90 -10.57
CA THR A 92 14.41 -4.84 -11.97
C THR A 92 13.67 -5.80 -12.88
N LEU A 93 13.35 -7.02 -12.42
CA LEU A 93 12.52 -7.95 -13.19
C LEU A 93 11.16 -7.32 -13.55
N PHE A 94 10.46 -6.77 -12.58
CA PHE A 94 9.14 -6.17 -12.81
C PHE A 94 9.19 -4.87 -13.63
N VAL A 95 10.23 -4.05 -13.46
CA VAL A 95 10.40 -2.85 -14.28
C VAL A 95 10.68 -3.23 -15.74
N LYS A 96 11.58 -4.16 -16.00
CA LYS A 96 11.98 -4.53 -17.37
C LYS A 96 10.94 -5.41 -18.07
N ASN A 97 10.47 -6.46 -17.42
CA ASN A 97 9.56 -7.42 -18.03
C ASN A 97 8.11 -6.92 -18.03
N ASN A 98 7.68 -6.26 -16.95
CA ASN A 98 6.28 -5.88 -16.74
C ASN A 98 6.02 -4.37 -16.85
N LYS A 99 7.03 -3.58 -17.22
CA LYS A 99 6.92 -2.13 -17.42
C LYS A 99 6.39 -1.40 -16.17
N ALA A 100 6.68 -1.92 -14.98
CA ALA A 100 6.30 -1.28 -13.72
C ALA A 100 6.87 0.14 -13.66
N LYS A 101 6.00 1.14 -13.47
CA LYS A 101 6.38 2.55 -13.51
C LYS A 101 6.56 3.16 -12.13
N GLN A 102 5.88 2.61 -11.15
CA GLN A 102 5.88 3.08 -9.78
C GLN A 102 6.03 1.89 -8.85
N ILE A 103 6.90 2.03 -7.87
CA ILE A 103 7.13 1.03 -6.82
C ILE A 103 6.88 1.70 -5.47
N TYR A 104 6.03 1.10 -4.64
CA TYR A 104 5.76 1.50 -3.26
C TYR A 104 6.25 0.40 -2.33
N VAL A 105 6.97 0.78 -1.28
CA VAL A 105 7.59 -0.17 -0.36
C VAL A 105 7.37 0.27 1.09
N PRO A 106 6.38 -0.31 1.77
CA PRO A 106 6.29 -0.17 3.21
C PRO A 106 7.50 -0.85 3.88
N THR A 107 8.15 -0.14 4.79
CA THR A 107 9.30 -0.63 5.54
C THR A 107 9.22 -0.20 7.01
N ASN A 108 9.71 -1.04 7.88
CA ASN A 108 9.86 -0.66 9.28
C ASN A 108 11.07 0.27 9.53
N GLY A 109 11.90 0.49 8.51
CA GLY A 109 13.04 1.40 8.56
C GLY A 109 14.20 0.93 9.44
N TYR A 110 14.24 -0.33 9.86
CA TYR A 110 15.26 -0.80 10.81
C TYR A 110 16.65 -1.01 10.19
N PHE A 111 16.73 -1.27 8.89
CA PHE A 111 17.97 -1.68 8.22
C PHE A 111 18.50 -0.60 7.28
N THR A 112 18.92 0.55 7.82
CA THR A 112 19.35 1.75 7.08
C THR A 112 20.32 1.44 5.95
N GLU A 113 21.45 0.74 6.22
CA GLU A 113 22.44 0.43 5.20
C GLU A 113 21.93 -0.50 4.08
N LYS A 114 21.08 -1.51 4.45
CA LYS A 114 20.51 -2.41 3.44
C LYS A 114 19.52 -1.65 2.56
N THR A 115 18.70 -0.79 3.16
CA THR A 115 17.73 0.06 2.49
C THR A 115 18.43 1.00 1.51
N ASP A 116 19.50 1.68 1.94
CA ASP A 116 20.29 2.55 1.09
C ASP A 116 20.85 1.82 -0.14
N LYS A 117 21.58 0.71 0.09
CA LYS A 117 22.17 -0.09 -0.99
C LYS A 117 21.11 -0.60 -1.98
N ALA A 118 19.97 -1.07 -1.46
CA ALA A 118 18.90 -1.61 -2.28
C ALA A 118 18.25 -0.52 -3.15
N ILE A 119 17.88 0.62 -2.57
CA ILE A 119 17.20 1.71 -3.30
C ILE A 119 18.14 2.33 -4.33
N ARG A 120 19.41 2.61 -3.98
CA ARG A 120 20.41 3.10 -4.93
C ARG A 120 20.55 2.17 -6.13
N LYS A 121 20.61 0.86 -5.89
CA LYS A 121 20.71 -0.12 -6.97
C LYS A 121 19.44 -0.15 -7.82
N VAL A 122 18.23 -0.11 -7.23
CA VAL A 122 16.98 -0.04 -7.99
C VAL A 122 16.95 1.18 -8.90
N LEU A 123 17.26 2.36 -8.38
CA LEU A 123 17.22 3.61 -9.13
C LEU A 123 18.28 3.67 -10.24
N ALA A 124 19.48 3.14 -9.99
CA ALA A 124 20.56 3.08 -10.97
C ALA A 124 20.28 2.10 -12.11
N ASP A 125 19.76 0.89 -11.79
CA ASP A 125 19.53 -0.16 -12.78
C ASP A 125 18.27 0.06 -13.62
N ASN A 126 17.38 0.99 -13.20
CA ASN A 126 16.06 1.20 -13.81
C ASN A 126 15.79 2.69 -14.11
N PRO A 127 16.46 3.28 -15.12
CA PRO A 127 16.24 4.70 -15.48
C PRO A 127 14.82 4.98 -15.97
N GLU A 128 14.08 3.98 -16.44
CA GLU A 128 12.68 4.06 -16.87
C GLU A 128 11.67 4.08 -15.72
N LEU A 129 12.06 3.74 -14.49
CA LEU A 129 11.22 3.85 -13.30
C LEU A 129 10.89 5.33 -13.05
N GLN A 130 9.62 5.65 -12.87
CA GLN A 130 9.15 7.03 -12.73
C GLN A 130 9.06 7.47 -11.28
N LEU A 131 8.81 6.52 -10.36
CA LEU A 131 8.59 6.81 -8.94
C LEU A 131 8.98 5.60 -8.09
N PHE A 132 9.72 5.85 -7.04
CA PHE A 132 9.95 4.93 -5.94
C PHE A 132 9.52 5.59 -4.63
N VAL A 133 8.60 5.00 -3.90
CA VAL A 133 8.11 5.52 -2.62
C VAL A 133 8.56 4.60 -1.50
N ALA A 134 9.37 5.11 -0.60
CA ALA A 134 9.70 4.47 0.67
C ALA A 134 8.67 4.93 1.71
N GLU A 135 7.92 3.98 2.29
CA GLU A 135 6.85 4.26 3.22
C GLU A 135 7.25 3.77 4.62
N LEU A 136 7.76 4.70 5.45
CA LEU A 136 8.17 4.39 6.82
C LEU A 136 6.95 4.09 7.69
N SER A 137 6.93 2.91 8.27
CA SER A 137 5.82 2.44 9.11
C SER A 137 5.98 2.95 10.54
N LEU A 138 5.20 3.95 10.94
CA LEU A 138 5.27 4.63 12.24
C LEU A 138 3.87 4.71 12.86
N ASP A 139 3.68 4.15 14.09
CA ASP A 139 2.36 4.01 14.70
C ASP A 139 2.13 4.87 15.95
N GLY A 140 3.10 5.68 16.35
CA GLY A 140 3.04 6.56 17.52
C GLY A 140 4.42 7.11 17.88
N MET A 141 4.50 7.79 19.01
CA MET A 141 5.75 8.35 19.56
C MET A 141 6.72 7.24 19.99
N PRO A 142 8.01 7.52 20.21
CA PRO A 142 9.06 6.52 20.37
C PRO A 142 8.75 5.42 21.38
N GLU A 143 8.27 5.76 22.56
CA GLU A 143 7.99 4.78 23.63
C GLU A 143 6.87 3.81 23.22
N TYR A 144 5.75 4.36 22.74
CA TYR A 144 4.63 3.56 22.24
C TYR A 144 5.05 2.70 21.04
N HIS A 145 5.66 3.32 20.04
CA HIS A 145 6.08 2.64 18.81
C HIS A 145 7.02 1.46 19.08
N ASN A 146 8.06 1.69 19.89
CA ASN A 146 9.06 0.68 20.22
C ASN A 146 8.43 -0.52 20.94
N ARG A 147 7.58 -0.25 21.95
CA ARG A 147 6.84 -1.30 22.65
C ARG A 147 5.92 -2.07 21.73
N PHE A 148 5.11 -1.36 20.96
CA PHE A 148 4.09 -1.92 20.06
C PHE A 148 4.67 -2.78 18.93
N ARG A 149 5.85 -2.41 18.43
CA ARG A 149 6.57 -3.16 17.39
C ARG A 149 7.53 -4.21 17.95
N GLY A 150 7.66 -4.28 19.25
CA GLY A 150 8.45 -5.30 19.96
C GLY A 150 9.95 -5.14 19.78
N ASN A 151 10.45 -3.91 19.60
CA ASN A 151 11.88 -3.62 19.53
C ASN A 151 12.18 -2.22 20.09
N PRO A 152 13.08 -2.11 21.11
CA PRO A 152 13.32 -0.84 21.81
C PRO A 152 14.04 0.23 20.99
N LYS A 153 14.45 -0.07 19.76
CA LYS A 153 15.16 0.84 18.85
C LYS A 153 14.45 1.04 17.51
N SER A 154 13.20 0.57 17.37
CA SER A 154 12.56 0.58 16.05
C SER A 154 12.25 2.00 15.56
N PHE A 155 11.91 2.93 16.47
CA PHE A 155 11.66 4.32 16.10
C PHE A 155 12.93 5.06 15.70
N GLU A 156 13.98 4.93 16.52
CA GLU A 156 15.27 5.57 16.27
C GLU A 156 15.89 5.11 14.95
N GLN A 157 15.83 3.81 14.67
CA GLN A 157 16.32 3.24 13.41
C GLN A 157 15.49 3.71 12.21
N ALA A 158 14.17 3.86 12.37
CA ALA A 158 13.32 4.43 11.32
C ALA A 158 13.68 5.89 11.03
N MET A 159 14.06 6.67 12.05
CA MET A 159 14.51 8.05 11.87
C MET A 159 15.91 8.13 11.24
N GLU A 160 16.83 7.23 11.59
CA GLU A 160 18.13 7.10 10.89
C GLU A 160 17.92 6.76 9.42
N THR A 161 16.99 5.87 9.13
CA THR A 161 16.63 5.53 7.74
C THR A 161 15.97 6.71 7.03
N TYR A 162 15.12 7.50 7.71
CA TYR A 162 14.60 8.74 7.14
C TYR A 162 15.73 9.70 6.73
N ASP A 163 16.70 9.94 7.62
CA ASP A 163 17.82 10.84 7.34
C ASP A 163 18.65 10.36 6.13
N MET A 164 18.89 9.07 6.01
CA MET A 164 19.53 8.47 4.83
C MET A 164 18.70 8.67 3.55
N LEU A 165 17.37 8.44 3.62
CA LEU A 165 16.48 8.64 2.48
C LEU A 165 16.42 10.09 2.02
N VAL A 166 16.55 11.05 2.92
CA VAL A 166 16.68 12.50 2.60
C VAL A 166 17.88 12.76 1.72
N GLU A 167 19.04 12.21 2.06
CA GLU A 167 20.24 12.39 1.24
C GLU A 167 20.08 11.74 -0.13
N LEU A 168 19.52 10.54 -0.17
CA LEU A 168 19.27 9.84 -1.43
C LEU A 168 18.22 10.57 -2.31
N GLN A 169 17.18 11.17 -1.72
CA GLN A 169 16.17 11.93 -2.46
C GLN A 169 16.74 13.19 -3.11
N LYS A 170 17.75 13.83 -2.49
CA LYS A 170 18.48 14.96 -3.09
C LYS A 170 19.27 14.55 -4.34
N GLU A 171 19.78 13.31 -4.35
CA GLU A 171 20.51 12.75 -5.49
C GLU A 171 19.58 12.28 -6.61
N ASP A 172 18.44 11.68 -6.27
CA ASP A 172 17.48 11.15 -7.24
C ASP A 172 16.03 11.59 -6.91
N PRO A 173 15.47 12.53 -7.69
CA PRO A 173 14.14 13.08 -7.45
C PRO A 173 13.00 12.09 -7.71
N ARG A 174 13.27 10.88 -8.19
CA ARG A 174 12.26 9.80 -8.33
C ARG A 174 11.93 9.15 -7.00
N LEU A 175 12.80 9.26 -5.99
CA LEU A 175 12.53 8.81 -4.63
C LEU A 175 11.55 9.78 -3.95
N ARG A 176 10.56 9.22 -3.25
CA ARG A 176 9.66 9.95 -2.35
C ARG A 176 9.60 9.25 -1.00
N ILE A 177 9.38 10.02 0.04
CA ILE A 177 9.35 9.54 1.43
C ILE A 177 7.96 9.82 2.00
N HIS A 178 7.26 8.75 2.37
CA HIS A 178 5.98 8.82 3.08
C HIS A 178 6.09 8.12 4.44
N SER A 179 5.11 8.32 5.31
CA SER A 179 4.88 7.45 6.44
C SER A 179 3.55 6.71 6.31
N ASN A 180 3.50 5.50 6.86
CA ASN A 180 2.28 4.72 7.01
C ASN A 180 2.00 4.51 8.50
N THR A 181 0.81 4.87 8.94
CA THR A 181 0.36 4.78 10.31
C THR A 181 -0.95 4.00 10.37
N VAL A 182 -1.02 2.98 11.23
CA VAL A 182 -2.25 2.20 11.43
C VAL A 182 -3.01 2.75 12.63
N ALA A 183 -4.20 3.33 12.38
CA ALA A 183 -5.08 3.85 13.40
C ALA A 183 -5.85 2.73 14.10
N MET A 184 -5.78 2.73 15.43
CA MET A 184 -6.46 1.83 16.35
C MET A 184 -7.10 2.66 17.47
N SER A 185 -8.05 2.07 18.19
CA SER A 185 -8.70 2.76 19.32
C SER A 185 -7.72 3.27 20.37
N GLU A 186 -6.60 2.56 20.58
CA GLU A 186 -5.64 2.86 21.63
C GLU A 186 -4.53 3.86 21.28
N ASN A 187 -4.26 4.10 20.00
CA ASN A 187 -3.14 4.96 19.58
C ASN A 187 -3.53 6.31 18.96
N MET A 188 -4.77 6.73 19.10
CA MET A 188 -5.28 7.95 18.47
C MET A 188 -4.51 9.21 18.90
N GLU A 189 -4.19 9.33 20.18
CA GLU A 189 -3.42 10.46 20.71
C GLU A 189 -1.95 10.38 20.33
N GLU A 190 -1.38 9.18 20.31
CA GLU A 190 -0.02 8.91 19.80
C GLU A 190 0.14 9.36 18.36
N ILE A 191 -0.88 9.12 17.51
CA ILE A 191 -0.87 9.54 16.10
C ILE A 191 -0.96 11.06 15.97
N ARG A 192 -1.74 11.75 16.83
CA ARG A 192 -1.80 13.21 16.83
C ARG A 192 -0.44 13.84 17.11
N GLN A 193 0.22 13.35 18.16
CA GLN A 193 1.57 13.80 18.53
C GLN A 193 2.59 13.45 17.44
N LEU A 194 2.51 12.24 16.89
CA LEU A 194 3.37 11.80 15.80
C LEU A 194 3.23 12.69 14.55
N ALA A 195 2.03 13.13 14.21
CA ALA A 195 1.81 14.01 13.05
C ALA A 195 2.60 15.32 13.18
N HIS A 196 2.53 15.97 14.35
CA HIS A 196 3.33 17.18 14.62
C HIS A 196 4.83 16.87 14.62
N TYR A 197 5.25 15.80 15.29
CA TYR A 197 6.66 15.41 15.33
C TYR A 197 7.23 15.17 13.92
N LEU A 198 6.53 14.41 13.10
CA LEU A 198 6.97 14.12 11.72
C LEU A 198 6.96 15.39 10.86
N HIS A 199 5.96 16.24 11.00
CA HIS A 199 5.92 17.50 10.28
C HIS A 199 7.11 18.41 10.60
N GLU A 200 7.49 18.53 11.87
CA GLU A 200 8.64 19.34 12.28
C GLU A 200 9.99 18.68 11.95
N ARG A 201 10.13 17.38 12.30
CA ARG A 201 11.41 16.64 12.22
C ARG A 201 11.75 16.18 10.79
N CYS A 202 10.73 15.95 9.96
CA CYS A 202 10.87 15.29 8.67
C CYS A 202 10.44 16.19 7.49
N PRO A 203 11.17 17.27 7.16
CA PRO A 203 10.74 18.28 6.17
C PRO A 203 10.58 17.74 4.74
N LEU A 204 11.24 16.64 4.37
CA LEU A 204 11.12 16.01 3.05
C LEU A 204 10.16 14.82 3.03
N MET A 205 9.54 14.46 4.15
CA MET A 205 8.42 13.54 4.18
C MET A 205 7.19 14.24 3.60
N GLU A 206 6.59 13.61 2.59
CA GLU A 206 5.58 14.29 1.79
C GLU A 206 4.16 14.07 2.28
N HIS A 207 3.95 12.94 2.98
CA HIS A 207 2.61 12.51 3.36
C HIS A 207 2.65 11.53 4.53
N GLN A 208 1.62 11.58 5.38
CA GLN A 208 1.34 10.58 6.41
C GLN A 208 0.04 9.85 6.07
N ASN A 209 0.15 8.61 5.56
CA ASN A 209 -0.99 7.75 5.31
C ASN A 209 -1.61 7.27 6.63
N LEU A 210 -2.92 7.38 6.75
CA LEU A 210 -3.68 6.80 7.85
C LEU A 210 -4.44 5.56 7.37
N ALA A 211 -3.95 4.37 7.72
CA ALA A 211 -4.68 3.13 7.57
C ALA A 211 -5.56 2.86 8.79
N VAL A 212 -6.66 2.13 8.63
CA VAL A 212 -7.43 1.57 9.75
C VAL A 212 -6.99 0.13 9.96
N ILE A 213 -6.84 -0.30 11.22
CA ILE A 213 -6.49 -1.69 11.55
C ILE A 213 -7.44 -2.66 10.86
N ARG A 214 -6.90 -3.74 10.31
CA ARG A 214 -7.63 -4.73 9.53
C ARG A 214 -7.11 -6.15 9.71
N GLY A 215 -7.86 -7.09 9.18
CA GLY A 215 -7.47 -8.49 9.07
C GLY A 215 -7.37 -9.23 10.40
N ASP A 216 -6.83 -10.45 10.33
CA ASP A 216 -6.53 -11.30 11.48
C ASP A 216 -5.16 -10.89 12.05
N ARG A 217 -5.17 -10.11 13.10
CA ARG A 217 -3.99 -9.49 13.72
C ARG A 217 -3.42 -10.33 14.85
N LYS A 218 -2.12 -10.19 15.10
CA LYS A 218 -1.39 -10.92 16.14
C LYS A 218 -2.02 -10.71 17.53
N ASN A 219 -2.36 -9.46 17.87
CA ASN A 219 -3.12 -9.17 19.09
C ASN A 219 -4.60 -9.00 18.75
N PRO A 220 -5.46 -10.01 19.02
CA PRO A 220 -6.87 -9.96 18.66
C PRO A 220 -7.69 -8.97 19.49
N SER A 221 -7.16 -8.43 20.60
CA SER A 221 -7.85 -7.44 21.42
C SER A 221 -7.84 -6.03 20.81
N LEU A 222 -6.95 -5.77 19.85
CA LEU A 222 -6.91 -4.48 19.18
C LEU A 222 -8.18 -4.24 18.36
N THR A 223 -8.72 -3.04 18.45
CA THR A 223 -9.95 -2.64 17.74
C THR A 223 -9.72 -1.42 16.86
N GLY A 224 -10.52 -1.28 15.82
CA GLY A 224 -10.56 -0.05 15.05
C GLY A 224 -11.08 1.13 15.89
N PRO A 225 -10.72 2.37 15.52
CA PRO A 225 -11.20 3.55 16.20
C PRO A 225 -12.72 3.72 16.00
N ALA A 226 -13.39 4.41 16.94
CA ALA A 226 -14.73 4.89 16.72
C ALA A 226 -14.77 5.84 15.50
N ILE A 227 -15.85 5.80 14.73
CA ILE A 227 -15.97 6.48 13.43
C ILE A 227 -15.72 8.00 13.56
N ASP A 228 -16.35 8.65 14.54
CA ASP A 228 -16.19 10.08 14.74
C ASP A 228 -14.78 10.43 15.23
N ALA A 229 -14.20 9.62 16.11
CA ALA A 229 -12.82 9.78 16.57
C ALA A 229 -11.82 9.64 15.40
N TYR A 230 -12.06 8.69 14.47
CA TYR A 230 -11.24 8.56 13.27
C TYR A 230 -11.38 9.78 12.34
N ALA A 231 -12.60 10.29 12.17
CA ALA A 231 -12.85 11.48 11.37
C ALA A 231 -12.13 12.72 11.96
N ASP A 232 -12.14 12.87 13.27
CA ASP A 232 -11.43 13.95 13.97
C ASP A 232 -9.91 13.80 13.87
N LEU A 233 -9.40 12.57 14.00
CA LEU A 233 -8.00 12.30 13.80
C LEU A 233 -7.56 12.68 12.38
N TYR A 234 -8.30 12.27 11.36
CA TYR A 234 -7.97 12.60 9.98
C TYR A 234 -7.97 14.11 9.73
N ARG A 235 -8.97 14.86 10.25
CA ARG A 235 -8.99 16.33 10.15
C ARG A 235 -7.75 16.94 10.80
N HIS A 236 -7.37 16.45 11.98
CA HIS A 236 -6.19 16.91 12.68
C HIS A 236 -4.92 16.66 11.87
N VAL A 237 -4.67 15.41 11.43
CA VAL A 237 -3.49 15.06 10.63
C VAL A 237 -3.44 15.91 9.37
N ARG A 238 -4.56 16.02 8.65
CA ARG A 238 -4.63 16.85 7.45
C ARG A 238 -4.32 18.32 7.72
N SER A 239 -4.78 18.88 8.84
CA SER A 239 -4.48 20.28 9.20
C SER A 239 -3.00 20.51 9.45
N VAL A 240 -2.29 19.53 10.03
CA VAL A 240 -0.85 19.57 10.26
C VAL A 240 -0.06 19.53 8.94
N TRP A 241 -0.54 18.74 7.96
CA TRP A 241 0.16 18.52 6.67
C TRP A 241 -0.31 19.44 5.54
N ALA A 242 -1.23 20.36 5.78
CA ALA A 242 -1.89 21.16 4.75
C ALA A 242 -0.91 21.92 3.86
N ASP A 243 0.14 22.51 4.43
CA ASP A 243 1.18 23.28 3.72
C ASP A 243 2.02 22.43 2.75
N ARG A 244 2.10 21.11 2.96
CA ARG A 244 2.86 20.19 2.10
C ARG A 244 1.99 19.50 1.05
N GLU A 245 0.69 19.50 1.26
CA GLU A 245 -0.25 18.75 0.44
C GLU A 245 -0.93 19.59 -0.67
N GLU A 246 -0.95 20.93 -0.58
CA GLU A 246 -1.78 21.81 -1.42
C GLU A 246 -1.55 21.66 -2.93
N ASP A 247 -0.35 21.32 -3.39
CA ASP A 247 0.01 21.31 -4.82
C ASP A 247 0.09 19.92 -5.48
N ARG A 248 -0.34 18.83 -4.81
CA ARG A 248 -0.11 17.47 -5.29
C ARG A 248 -1.39 16.73 -5.69
N PHE A 249 -1.41 16.17 -6.89
CA PHE A 249 -2.56 15.38 -7.37
C PHE A 249 -2.91 14.19 -6.47
N GLY A 250 -1.91 13.54 -5.85
CA GLY A 250 -2.11 12.48 -4.86
C GLY A 250 -2.92 12.94 -3.65
N THR A 251 -2.68 14.15 -3.18
CA THR A 251 -3.37 14.76 -2.03
C THR A 251 -4.83 15.13 -2.34
N SER A 252 -5.18 15.32 -3.59
CA SER A 252 -6.59 15.50 -4.00
C SER A 252 -7.40 14.21 -3.89
N VAL A 253 -6.76 13.04 -3.98
CA VAL A 253 -7.43 11.74 -3.87
C VAL A 253 -7.51 11.27 -2.42
N GLU A 254 -6.56 11.65 -1.57
CA GLU A 254 -6.54 11.23 -0.16
C GLU A 254 -7.82 11.62 0.61
N PRO A 255 -8.36 12.85 0.53
CA PRO A 255 -9.65 13.17 1.15
C PRO A 255 -10.80 12.31 0.65
N MET A 256 -10.79 11.91 -0.63
CA MET A 256 -11.80 11.02 -1.21
C MET A 256 -11.68 9.60 -0.66
N LEU A 257 -10.45 9.11 -0.51
CA LEU A 257 -10.16 7.81 0.07
C LEU A 257 -10.61 7.76 1.54
N GLN A 258 -10.28 8.77 2.32
CA GLN A 258 -10.66 8.87 3.72
C GLN A 258 -12.18 9.04 3.91
N TRP A 259 -12.86 9.78 3.03
CA TRP A 259 -14.31 9.80 2.99
C TRP A 259 -14.89 8.41 2.71
N ALA A 260 -14.36 7.70 1.72
CA ALA A 260 -14.86 6.37 1.38
C ALA A 260 -14.64 5.35 2.51
N LYS A 261 -13.51 5.43 3.23
CA LYS A 261 -13.27 4.63 4.45
C LYS A 261 -14.30 4.93 5.52
N LEU A 262 -14.49 6.21 5.84
CA LEU A 262 -15.43 6.65 6.87
C LEU A 262 -16.86 6.17 6.59
N GLU A 263 -17.34 6.36 5.36
CA GLU A 263 -18.66 5.87 4.96
C GLU A 263 -18.76 4.33 4.93
N THR A 264 -17.67 3.65 4.55
CA THR A 264 -17.62 2.18 4.57
C THR A 264 -17.68 1.64 6.01
N MET A 265 -16.98 2.29 6.95
CA MET A 265 -17.04 1.93 8.37
C MET A 265 -18.43 2.20 8.97
N ARG A 266 -19.06 3.32 8.58
CA ARG A 266 -20.40 3.72 9.08
C ARG A 266 -21.49 2.78 8.58
N ASP A 267 -21.46 2.45 7.30
CA ASP A 267 -22.52 1.69 6.62
C ASP A 267 -22.29 0.19 6.62
N GLU A 268 -21.11 -0.27 7.05
CA GLU A 268 -20.66 -1.67 7.02
C GLU A 268 -20.87 -2.34 5.65
N LYS A 269 -20.65 -1.57 4.57
CA LYS A 269 -20.83 -2.02 3.19
C LYS A 269 -19.88 -1.32 2.22
N GLN A 270 -19.74 -1.86 0.99
CA GLN A 270 -19.02 -1.18 -0.07
C GLN A 270 -19.75 0.11 -0.49
N VAL A 271 -19.23 1.24 -0.10
CA VAL A 271 -19.71 2.56 -0.55
C VAL A 271 -19.24 2.85 -1.98
N VAL A 272 -18.02 2.44 -2.30
CA VAL A 272 -17.46 2.42 -3.66
C VAL A 272 -17.40 0.96 -4.12
N PRO A 273 -17.96 0.60 -5.30
CA PRO A 273 -17.85 -0.75 -5.84
C PRO A 273 -16.39 -1.16 -5.99
N CYS A 274 -15.98 -2.20 -5.26
CA CYS A 274 -14.60 -2.67 -5.25
C CYS A 274 -14.20 -3.30 -6.60
N LYS A 275 -12.99 -3.04 -7.06
CA LYS A 275 -12.39 -3.57 -8.30
C LYS A 275 -11.21 -4.50 -8.02
N ALA A 276 -11.12 -5.05 -6.81
CA ALA A 276 -10.19 -6.15 -6.52
C ALA A 276 -10.49 -7.37 -7.43
N GLY A 277 -9.44 -8.05 -7.85
CA GLY A 277 -9.55 -9.13 -8.83
C GLY A 277 -9.67 -8.67 -10.29
N ILE A 278 -9.80 -7.36 -10.54
CA ILE A 278 -9.80 -6.74 -11.88
C ILE A 278 -8.64 -5.75 -12.01
N LEU A 279 -8.65 -4.73 -11.16
CA LEU A 279 -7.59 -3.72 -11.14
C LEU A 279 -6.45 -4.08 -10.20
N SER A 280 -6.70 -4.87 -9.18
CA SER A 280 -5.70 -5.19 -8.15
C SER A 280 -5.69 -6.68 -7.84
N GLY A 281 -4.53 -7.19 -7.43
CA GLY A 281 -4.33 -8.56 -6.98
C GLY A 281 -3.18 -8.67 -5.99
N VAL A 282 -3.03 -9.83 -5.35
CA VAL A 282 -2.00 -10.11 -4.34
C VAL A 282 -1.26 -11.39 -4.68
N ILE A 283 0.05 -11.37 -4.52
CA ILE A 283 0.91 -12.55 -4.53
C ILE A 283 1.65 -12.57 -3.20
N TYR A 284 1.48 -13.63 -2.43
CA TYR A 284 2.14 -13.80 -1.15
C TYR A 284 3.54 -14.42 -1.29
N ALA A 285 4.36 -14.27 -0.26
CA ALA A 285 5.75 -14.71 -0.28
C ALA A 285 5.91 -16.21 -0.55
N ASN A 286 4.97 -17.04 -0.10
CA ASN A 286 4.95 -18.49 -0.32
C ASN A 286 4.43 -18.91 -1.71
N GLY A 287 4.07 -17.95 -2.57
CA GLY A 287 3.53 -18.19 -3.91
C GLY A 287 2.00 -18.27 -3.99
N ASP A 288 1.29 -18.10 -2.89
CA ASP A 288 -0.17 -18.02 -2.92
C ASP A 288 -0.63 -16.77 -3.67
N VAL A 289 -1.66 -16.92 -4.50
CA VAL A 289 -2.29 -15.83 -5.25
C VAL A 289 -3.67 -15.57 -4.68
N SER A 290 -4.02 -14.29 -4.50
CA SER A 290 -5.37 -13.88 -4.08
C SER A 290 -5.88 -12.69 -4.89
N VAL A 291 -7.19 -12.57 -5.00
CA VAL A 291 -7.85 -11.40 -5.62
C VAL A 291 -7.74 -10.14 -4.75
N CYS A 292 -7.66 -10.33 -3.43
CA CYS A 292 -7.37 -9.26 -2.46
C CYS A 292 -6.87 -9.86 -1.12
N GLU A 293 -6.41 -9.03 -0.19
CA GLU A 293 -5.86 -9.46 1.12
C GLU A 293 -6.91 -10.01 2.09
N THR A 294 -8.20 -9.78 1.86
CA THR A 294 -9.27 -10.20 2.79
C THR A 294 -9.91 -11.53 2.43
N HIS A 295 -9.63 -12.05 1.25
CA HIS A 295 -10.12 -13.36 0.79
C HIS A 295 -9.02 -14.42 0.84
N GLN A 296 -9.44 -15.68 0.91
CA GLN A 296 -8.53 -16.82 0.84
C GLN A 296 -7.82 -16.85 -0.53
N PRO A 297 -6.59 -17.39 -0.58
CA PRO A 297 -5.90 -17.61 -1.84
C PRO A 297 -6.70 -18.49 -2.81
N ILE A 298 -6.58 -18.19 -4.09
CA ILE A 298 -7.17 -18.97 -5.20
C ILE A 298 -6.26 -20.09 -5.69
N GLY A 299 -5.09 -20.24 -5.11
CA GLY A 299 -4.10 -21.28 -5.38
C GLY A 299 -2.68 -20.77 -5.30
N ASN A 300 -1.71 -21.62 -5.68
CA ASN A 300 -0.29 -21.36 -5.51
C ASN A 300 0.46 -21.42 -6.85
N LEU A 301 1.43 -20.51 -7.05
CA LEU A 301 2.26 -20.39 -8.27
C LEU A 301 3.17 -21.59 -8.52
N ARG A 302 3.43 -22.42 -7.51
CA ARG A 302 4.18 -23.66 -7.66
C ARG A 302 3.37 -24.77 -8.31
N ASP A 303 2.04 -24.72 -8.19
CA ASP A 303 1.12 -25.70 -8.76
C ASP A 303 0.63 -25.31 -10.15
N LYS A 304 0.37 -24.02 -10.37
CA LYS A 304 -0.22 -23.48 -11.61
C LYS A 304 0.39 -22.13 -11.97
N SER A 305 0.35 -21.76 -13.25
CA SER A 305 0.73 -20.43 -13.70
C SER A 305 -0.21 -19.35 -13.15
N PHE A 306 0.25 -18.08 -13.15
CA PHE A 306 -0.56 -16.98 -12.67
C PHE A 306 -1.93 -16.91 -13.36
N PHE A 307 -1.98 -17.06 -14.68
CA PHE A 307 -3.23 -16.94 -15.42
C PHE A 307 -4.15 -18.16 -15.27
N GLU A 308 -3.63 -19.37 -15.05
CA GLU A 308 -4.47 -20.51 -14.69
C GLU A 308 -5.17 -20.30 -13.35
N LEU A 309 -4.50 -19.66 -12.39
CA LEU A 309 -5.11 -19.26 -11.11
C LEU A 309 -6.05 -18.06 -11.28
N TRP A 310 -5.58 -17.01 -11.96
CA TRP A 310 -6.31 -15.76 -12.08
C TRP A 310 -7.61 -15.87 -12.88
N ASP A 311 -7.68 -16.80 -13.83
CA ASP A 311 -8.86 -17.09 -14.65
C ASP A 311 -9.62 -18.33 -14.15
N SER A 312 -9.26 -18.89 -13.00
CA SER A 312 -9.91 -20.09 -12.43
C SER A 312 -11.35 -19.81 -12.01
N LYS A 313 -12.09 -20.89 -11.81
CA LYS A 313 -13.48 -20.82 -11.30
C LYS A 313 -13.56 -20.13 -9.95
N GLU A 314 -12.62 -20.42 -9.07
CA GLU A 314 -12.49 -19.82 -7.73
C GLU A 314 -12.29 -18.30 -7.82
N ALA A 315 -11.42 -17.85 -8.73
CA ALA A 315 -11.20 -16.43 -8.97
C ALA A 315 -12.45 -15.73 -9.54
N VAL A 316 -13.17 -16.40 -10.45
CA VAL A 316 -14.43 -15.90 -11.03
C VAL A 316 -15.51 -15.77 -9.94
N GLU A 317 -15.67 -16.78 -9.09
CA GLU A 317 -16.62 -16.76 -7.98
C GLU A 317 -16.31 -15.64 -6.99
N LEU A 318 -15.04 -15.45 -6.58
CA LEU A 318 -14.64 -14.37 -5.67
C LEU A 318 -14.90 -12.98 -6.28
N ARG A 319 -14.58 -12.78 -7.56
CA ARG A 319 -14.93 -11.54 -8.26
C ARG A 319 -16.44 -11.30 -8.30
N GLY A 320 -17.23 -12.36 -8.48
CA GLY A 320 -18.70 -12.31 -8.41
C GLY A 320 -19.19 -11.87 -7.01
N GLN A 321 -18.65 -12.43 -5.94
CA GLN A 321 -18.98 -12.05 -4.56
C GLN A 321 -18.61 -10.58 -4.28
N ILE A 322 -17.44 -10.14 -4.71
CA ILE A 322 -17.01 -8.74 -4.59
C ILE A 322 -17.94 -7.80 -5.34
N ALA A 323 -18.29 -8.12 -6.59
CA ALA A 323 -19.21 -7.33 -7.41
C ALA A 323 -20.63 -7.28 -6.82
N ALA A 324 -21.08 -8.38 -6.19
CA ALA A 324 -22.33 -8.47 -5.45
C ALA A 324 -22.29 -7.79 -4.07
N LYS A 325 -21.17 -7.15 -3.70
CA LYS A 325 -20.95 -6.44 -2.43
C LYS A 325 -21.14 -7.32 -1.18
N GLN A 326 -20.75 -8.58 -1.27
CA GLN A 326 -20.83 -9.53 -0.14
C GLN A 326 -19.70 -9.34 0.87
N CYS A 327 -18.78 -8.44 0.62
CA CYS A 327 -17.69 -8.04 1.52
C CYS A 327 -17.51 -6.53 1.51
N TYR A 328 -16.85 -6.00 2.53
CA TYR A 328 -16.37 -4.62 2.59
C TYR A 328 -15.05 -4.55 3.37
N CYS A 329 -14.27 -3.53 3.12
CA CYS A 329 -13.02 -3.24 3.83
C CYS A 329 -12.60 -1.80 3.64
N THR A 330 -11.59 -1.36 4.39
CA THR A 330 -10.98 -0.03 4.30
C THR A 330 -9.57 -0.05 3.72
N THR A 331 -9.19 -1.12 3.04
CA THR A 331 -7.83 -1.34 2.54
C THR A 331 -7.53 -0.43 1.35
N GLU A 332 -6.58 0.49 1.51
CA GLU A 332 -6.27 1.57 0.57
C GLU A 332 -5.89 1.09 -0.81
N VAL A 333 -5.01 0.09 -0.88
CA VAL A 333 -4.48 -0.45 -2.14
C VAL A 333 -5.56 -1.02 -3.07
N PHE A 334 -6.75 -1.34 -2.53
CA PHE A 334 -7.92 -1.78 -3.31
C PHE A 334 -8.95 -0.66 -3.48
N MET A 335 -9.13 0.21 -2.46
CA MET A 335 -10.08 1.32 -2.53
C MET A 335 -9.63 2.41 -3.50
N TRP A 336 -8.34 2.78 -3.46
CA TRP A 336 -7.80 3.86 -4.27
C TRP A 336 -8.04 3.64 -5.79
N PRO A 337 -7.66 2.49 -6.39
CA PRO A 337 -7.95 2.25 -7.81
C PRO A 337 -9.44 2.15 -8.10
N SER A 338 -10.22 1.63 -7.13
CA SER A 338 -11.68 1.55 -7.26
C SER A 338 -12.35 2.92 -7.28
N ILE A 339 -11.83 3.92 -6.57
CA ILE A 339 -12.31 5.30 -6.63
C ILE A 339 -11.88 5.96 -7.95
N VAL A 340 -10.58 5.93 -8.23
CA VAL A 340 -9.96 6.74 -9.29
C VAL A 340 -10.40 6.31 -10.68
N PHE A 341 -10.53 5.00 -10.94
CA PHE A 341 -10.81 4.48 -12.27
C PHE A 341 -12.28 4.12 -12.52
N GLN A 342 -13.18 4.61 -11.68
CA GLN A 342 -14.63 4.59 -11.93
C GLN A 342 -15.15 6.05 -11.95
N PRO A 343 -15.34 6.69 -13.10
CA PRO A 343 -15.61 8.14 -13.20
C PRO A 343 -16.79 8.62 -12.35
N VAL A 344 -17.87 7.83 -12.27
CA VAL A 344 -19.03 8.15 -11.42
C VAL A 344 -18.65 8.13 -9.95
N GLN A 345 -17.85 7.13 -9.53
CA GLN A 345 -17.41 7.01 -8.14
C GLN A 345 -16.38 8.09 -7.77
N LEU A 346 -15.51 8.45 -8.70
CA LEU A 346 -14.57 9.55 -8.52
C LEU A 346 -15.31 10.87 -8.24
N THR A 347 -16.32 11.19 -9.06
CA THR A 347 -17.15 12.38 -8.85
C THR A 347 -17.92 12.32 -7.52
N ARG A 348 -18.51 11.17 -7.20
CA ARG A 348 -19.22 10.96 -5.93
C ARG A 348 -18.29 11.13 -4.73
N ALA A 349 -17.10 10.54 -4.76
CA ALA A 349 -16.12 10.64 -3.69
C ALA A 349 -15.60 12.07 -3.54
N PHE A 350 -15.39 12.80 -4.63
CA PHE A 350 -15.00 14.20 -4.61
C PHE A 350 -16.07 15.09 -3.91
N VAL A 351 -17.33 14.92 -4.29
CA VAL A 351 -18.44 15.69 -3.67
C VAL A 351 -18.61 15.31 -2.19
N GLY A 352 -18.54 14.00 -1.88
CA GLY A 352 -18.61 13.48 -0.53
C GLY A 352 -17.49 14.02 0.36
N ALA A 353 -16.25 13.93 -0.12
CA ALA A 353 -15.09 14.46 0.58
C ALA A 353 -15.20 15.98 0.85
N LYS A 354 -15.59 16.75 -0.17
CA LYS A 354 -15.81 18.19 0.03
C LYS A 354 -16.82 18.48 1.13
N ARG A 355 -17.97 17.79 1.15
CA ARG A 355 -18.99 18.00 2.18
C ARG A 355 -18.49 17.60 3.56
N THR A 356 -17.81 16.47 3.68
CA THR A 356 -17.38 15.92 4.98
C THR A 356 -16.22 16.70 5.59
N TRP A 357 -15.29 17.18 4.76
CA TRP A 357 -14.05 17.82 5.23
C TRP A 357 -14.06 19.34 5.18
N SER A 358 -15.04 19.98 4.47
CA SER A 358 -15.19 21.46 4.44
C SER A 358 -16.11 22.00 5.53
N ALA A 359 -16.85 21.17 6.23
CA ALA A 359 -17.89 21.61 7.15
C ALA A 359 -17.38 22.17 8.49
N ASN A 360 -16.04 22.25 8.72
CA ASN A 360 -15.41 22.81 9.93
C ASN A 360 -14.01 23.37 9.63
N ALA A 361 -13.84 24.14 8.56
CA ALA A 361 -12.66 24.97 8.37
C ALA A 361 -12.91 26.39 8.88
#